data_65d7fad17b0d64e690dc65cecdf2e3e3
#
_entry.id   65d7fad17b0d64e690dc65cecdf2e3e3
#
_cell.length_a   1.000
_cell.length_b   1.000
_cell.length_c   1.000
_cell.angle_alpha   90.00
_cell.angle_beta   90.00
_cell.angle_gamma   90.00
#
_symmetry.space_group_name_H-M   'P 1'
#
loop_
_entity.id
_entity.type
_entity.pdbx_description
1 polymer ?
#
loop_
_entity_poly.entity_id
_entity_poly.type
_entity_poly.pdbx_seq_one_letter_code
_entity_poly.pdbx_strand_id
1 'polypeptide(L)'
;MSRIRNSWELVKASWRVLLADKELVLFPIISFFASMIVVATFFLPMLFAGVFDAIFAGGAQVLGLVVGFAFYIFLYFVTFFFNSALVGAAMIRLEGGDPTVSDGLRIAGQHVGSIFGYAVIAATVGMILRAISERAGILGQIVIGIIGFAWNIATFLVVPILVVEGVGPVDGVKRSAELLKKTWGEQLAGNFSIGLIFGLLIFGVILAGGALTVVTAVAGFTWLAITLALLVLVTLIVLGLISSSLNGIFTAAVYQFATTGESKYFDPEMVKSTFKQK
;
A
#
# COMPACT_ATOMS: atom_id res chain seq x y z
N MET A 1 -18.87 11.65 -15.80
CA MET A 1 -17.75 11.37 -16.73
C MET A 1 -16.42 12.06 -16.37
N SER A 2 -16.40 13.18 -15.65
CA SER A 2 -15.16 13.89 -15.28
C SER A 2 -14.25 13.13 -14.29
N ARG A 3 -14.80 12.38 -13.34
CA ARG A 3 -14.02 11.69 -12.27
C ARG A 3 -13.12 10.59 -12.79
N ILE A 4 -13.66 9.68 -13.60
CA ILE A 4 -12.88 8.57 -14.20
C ILE A 4 -11.79 9.13 -15.10
N ARG A 5 -12.07 10.19 -15.85
CA ARG A 5 -11.07 10.86 -16.69
C ARG A 5 -9.93 11.46 -15.88
N ASN A 6 -10.22 12.15 -14.77
CA ASN A 6 -9.19 12.72 -13.89
C ASN A 6 -8.34 11.61 -13.24
N SER A 7 -8.98 10.52 -12.78
CA SER A 7 -8.28 9.35 -12.26
C SER A 7 -7.32 8.74 -13.28
N TRP A 8 -7.78 8.63 -14.53
CA TRP A 8 -6.97 8.10 -15.62
C TRP A 8 -5.78 9.00 -15.98
N GLU A 9 -5.96 10.32 -15.93
CA GLU A 9 -4.86 11.28 -16.15
C GLU A 9 -3.80 11.21 -15.05
N LEU A 10 -4.21 10.99 -13.77
CA LEU A 10 -3.27 10.76 -12.67
C LEU A 10 -2.47 9.47 -12.84
N VAL A 11 -3.12 8.39 -13.26
CA VAL A 11 -2.43 7.14 -13.62
C VAL A 11 -1.42 7.39 -14.75
N LYS A 12 -1.82 8.11 -15.81
CA LYS A 12 -0.91 8.45 -16.92
C LYS A 12 0.27 9.32 -16.46
N ALA A 13 0.04 10.28 -15.56
CA ALA A 13 1.10 11.13 -15.03
C ALA A 13 2.11 10.31 -14.22
N SER A 14 1.63 9.48 -13.28
CA SER A 14 2.48 8.54 -12.51
C SER A 14 3.21 7.56 -13.44
N TRP A 15 2.53 7.06 -14.48
CA TRP A 15 3.12 6.16 -15.48
C TRP A 15 4.24 6.82 -16.27
N ARG A 16 4.10 8.11 -16.64
CA ARG A 16 5.17 8.86 -17.32
C ARG A 16 6.42 8.99 -16.44
N VAL A 17 6.25 9.24 -15.14
CA VAL A 17 7.37 9.26 -14.18
C VAL A 17 8.02 7.88 -14.10
N LEU A 18 7.22 6.81 -14.01
CA LEU A 18 7.73 5.43 -13.97
C LEU A 18 8.47 5.03 -15.25
N LEU A 19 8.00 5.47 -16.43
CA LEU A 19 8.69 5.21 -17.69
C LEU A 19 10.00 6.00 -17.81
N ALA A 20 10.05 7.19 -17.22
CA ALA A 20 11.26 8.01 -17.19
C ALA A 20 12.33 7.40 -16.25
N ASP A 21 11.89 6.65 -15.23
CA ASP A 21 12.77 5.99 -14.28
C ASP A 21 12.22 4.61 -13.91
N LYS A 22 12.68 3.61 -14.66
CA LYS A 22 12.23 2.22 -14.49
C LYS A 22 12.75 1.56 -13.21
N GLU A 23 13.79 2.11 -12.59
CA GLU A 23 14.33 1.59 -11.34
C GLU A 23 13.32 1.68 -10.19
N LEU A 24 12.35 2.60 -10.28
CA LEU A 24 11.29 2.75 -9.29
C LEU A 24 10.42 1.47 -9.13
N VAL A 25 10.34 0.60 -10.14
CA VAL A 25 9.63 -0.69 -10.05
C VAL A 25 10.37 -1.68 -9.16
N LEU A 26 11.69 -1.55 -9.00
CA LEU A 26 12.49 -2.49 -8.23
C LEU A 26 12.13 -2.47 -6.74
N PHE A 27 11.71 -1.33 -6.19
CA PHE A 27 11.33 -1.23 -4.78
C PHE A 27 10.14 -2.12 -4.41
N PRO A 28 8.99 -2.09 -5.12
CA PRO A 28 7.91 -3.05 -4.87
C PRO A 28 8.31 -4.51 -5.13
N ILE A 29 9.18 -4.78 -6.10
CA ILE A 29 9.68 -6.14 -6.35
C ILE A 29 10.49 -6.64 -5.15
N ILE A 30 11.45 -5.85 -4.67
CA ILE A 30 12.26 -6.21 -3.50
C ILE A 30 11.36 -6.34 -2.26
N SER A 31 10.41 -5.40 -2.08
CA SER A 31 9.41 -5.46 -1.00
C SER A 31 8.62 -6.76 -1.02
N PHE A 32 8.18 -7.20 -2.20
CA PHE A 32 7.45 -8.46 -2.35
C PHE A 32 8.27 -9.66 -1.88
N PHE A 33 9.53 -9.80 -2.33
CA PHE A 33 10.39 -10.91 -1.90
C PHE A 33 10.76 -10.81 -0.41
N ALA A 34 11.04 -9.61 0.09
CA ALA A 34 11.31 -9.40 1.51
C ALA A 34 10.09 -9.75 2.37
N SER A 35 8.89 -9.41 1.93
CA SER A 35 7.65 -9.80 2.60
C SER A 35 7.43 -11.31 2.58
N MET A 36 7.76 -12.00 1.49
CA MET A 36 7.74 -13.47 1.44
C MET A 36 8.70 -14.10 2.45
N ILE A 37 9.90 -13.52 2.62
CA ILE A 37 10.86 -13.97 3.65
C ILE A 37 10.26 -13.79 5.05
N VAL A 38 9.62 -12.63 5.34
CA VAL A 38 8.93 -12.44 6.62
C VAL A 38 7.86 -13.49 6.82
N VAL A 39 6.99 -13.71 5.84
CA VAL A 39 5.96 -14.75 5.90
C VAL A 39 6.58 -16.11 6.18
N ALA A 40 7.59 -16.52 5.42
CA ALA A 40 8.25 -17.80 5.62
C ALA A 40 8.88 -17.92 7.03
N THR A 41 9.54 -16.86 7.52
CA THR A 41 10.18 -16.83 8.84
C THR A 41 9.18 -17.06 9.99
N PHE A 42 7.97 -16.53 9.86
CA PHE A 42 6.95 -16.71 10.90
C PHE A 42 6.15 -18.00 10.72
N PHE A 43 5.76 -18.35 9.50
CA PHE A 43 4.86 -19.49 9.25
C PHE A 43 5.56 -20.84 9.29
N LEU A 44 6.79 -20.98 8.71
CA LEU A 44 7.46 -22.27 8.67
C LEU A 44 7.75 -22.85 10.07
N PRO A 45 8.31 -22.08 11.03
CA PRO A 45 8.51 -22.61 12.37
C PRO A 45 7.21 -23.01 13.07
N MET A 46 6.13 -22.22 12.90
CA MET A 46 4.83 -22.53 13.48
C MET A 46 4.24 -23.82 12.91
N LEU A 47 4.45 -24.08 11.62
CA LEU A 47 3.96 -25.28 10.94
C LEU A 47 4.73 -26.52 11.41
N PHE A 48 6.06 -26.45 11.49
CA PHE A 48 6.89 -27.59 11.88
C PHE A 48 6.86 -27.87 13.39
N ALA A 49 6.60 -26.86 14.24
CA ALA A 49 6.54 -27.03 15.68
C ALA A 49 5.14 -27.40 16.20
N GLY A 50 4.14 -27.60 15.32
CA GLY A 50 2.76 -27.90 15.73
C GLY A 50 2.07 -26.77 16.53
N VAL A 51 2.61 -25.55 16.44
CA VAL A 51 2.08 -24.38 17.18
C VAL A 51 0.67 -24.03 16.72
N PHE A 52 0.35 -24.23 15.44
CA PHE A 52 -1.00 -24.03 14.93
C PHE A 52 -2.01 -24.94 15.66
N ASP A 53 -1.70 -26.23 15.82
CA ASP A 53 -2.58 -27.16 16.51
C ASP A 53 -2.80 -26.74 17.96
N ALA A 54 -1.75 -26.28 18.66
CA ALA A 54 -1.84 -25.77 20.02
C ALA A 54 -2.68 -24.49 20.12
N ILE A 55 -2.60 -23.59 19.14
CA ILE A 55 -3.42 -22.36 19.08
C ILE A 55 -4.89 -22.71 18.84
N PHE A 56 -5.18 -23.59 17.87
CA PHE A 56 -6.56 -23.99 17.53
C PHE A 56 -7.20 -24.84 18.63
N ALA A 57 -6.41 -25.64 19.37
CA ALA A 57 -6.87 -26.36 20.55
C ALA A 57 -7.11 -25.47 21.78
N GLY A 58 -6.83 -24.17 21.70
CA GLY A 58 -7.04 -23.20 22.78
C GLY A 58 -5.94 -23.17 23.84
N GLY A 59 -4.87 -23.97 23.69
CA GLY A 59 -3.76 -24.04 24.65
C GLY A 59 -2.69 -22.93 24.50
N ALA A 60 -2.66 -22.22 23.37
CA ALA A 60 -1.61 -21.23 23.06
C ALA A 60 -2.16 -19.91 22.47
N GLN A 61 -3.34 -19.48 22.88
CA GLN A 61 -4.00 -18.26 22.33
C GLN A 61 -3.15 -17.00 22.53
N VAL A 62 -2.55 -16.80 23.72
CA VAL A 62 -1.69 -15.63 24.01
C VAL A 62 -0.45 -15.66 23.14
N LEU A 63 0.18 -16.82 22.94
CA LEU A 63 1.31 -16.98 22.04
C LEU A 63 0.92 -16.61 20.61
N GLY A 64 -0.23 -17.07 20.13
CA GLY A 64 -0.75 -16.73 18.80
C GLY A 64 -0.97 -15.24 18.61
N LEU A 65 -1.49 -14.55 19.63
CA LEU A 65 -1.66 -13.08 19.60
C LEU A 65 -0.30 -12.35 19.53
N VAL A 66 0.68 -12.75 20.36
CA VAL A 66 2.01 -12.13 20.39
C VAL A 66 2.74 -12.35 19.07
N VAL A 67 2.77 -13.59 18.58
CA VAL A 67 3.41 -13.93 17.31
C VAL A 67 2.70 -13.24 16.14
N GLY A 68 1.37 -13.23 16.13
CA GLY A 68 0.59 -12.54 15.12
C GLY A 68 0.85 -11.01 15.11
N PHE A 69 0.96 -10.40 16.28
CA PHE A 69 1.29 -8.98 16.39
C PHE A 69 2.71 -8.69 15.89
N ALA A 70 3.69 -9.48 16.29
CA ALA A 70 5.05 -9.36 15.80
C ALA A 70 5.09 -9.53 14.27
N PHE A 71 4.41 -10.54 13.73
CA PHE A 71 4.28 -10.75 12.28
C PHE A 71 3.75 -9.50 11.56
N TYR A 72 2.66 -8.90 12.06
CA TYR A 72 2.09 -7.67 11.47
C TYR A 72 3.08 -6.50 11.53
N ILE A 73 3.80 -6.31 12.64
CA ILE A 73 4.81 -5.25 12.76
C ILE A 73 5.90 -5.43 11.70
N PHE A 74 6.47 -6.62 11.58
CA PHE A 74 7.55 -6.87 10.60
C PHE A 74 7.06 -6.76 9.16
N LEU A 75 5.85 -7.24 8.86
CA LEU A 75 5.27 -7.12 7.53
C LEU A 75 5.01 -5.66 7.14
N TYR A 76 4.44 -4.87 8.06
CA TYR A 76 4.25 -3.43 7.85
C TYR A 76 5.59 -2.69 7.75
N PHE A 77 6.57 -3.06 8.59
CA PHE A 77 7.90 -2.43 8.53
C PHE A 77 8.56 -2.64 7.16
N VAL A 78 8.60 -3.87 6.67
CA VAL A 78 9.16 -4.16 5.34
C VAL A 78 8.41 -3.37 4.26
N THR A 79 7.09 -3.39 4.30
CA THR A 79 6.26 -2.67 3.33
C THR A 79 6.52 -1.16 3.37
N PHE A 80 6.54 -0.54 4.56
CA PHE A 80 6.79 0.89 4.68
C PHE A 80 8.23 1.27 4.39
N PHE A 81 9.19 0.42 4.71
CA PHE A 81 10.59 0.67 4.40
C PHE A 81 10.83 0.78 2.89
N PHE A 82 10.35 -0.18 2.11
CA PHE A 82 10.52 -0.14 0.65
C PHE A 82 9.61 0.91 -0.01
N ASN A 83 8.44 1.19 0.56
CA ASN A 83 7.62 2.31 0.09
C ASN A 83 8.30 3.67 0.39
N SER A 84 8.98 3.80 1.53
CA SER A 84 9.80 4.97 1.86
C SER A 84 10.97 5.15 0.89
N ALA A 85 11.63 4.05 0.52
CA ALA A 85 12.69 4.06 -0.48
C ALA A 85 12.16 4.48 -1.85
N LEU A 86 11.03 3.94 -2.27
CA LEU A 86 10.34 4.32 -3.52
C LEU A 86 9.96 5.81 -3.52
N VAL A 87 9.33 6.29 -2.46
CA VAL A 87 8.90 7.68 -2.34
C VAL A 87 10.12 8.62 -2.32
N GLY A 88 11.19 8.28 -1.59
CA GLY A 88 12.43 9.05 -1.57
C GLY A 88 13.06 9.16 -2.96
N ALA A 89 13.17 8.07 -3.70
CA ALA A 89 13.65 8.06 -5.08
C ALA A 89 12.70 8.85 -6.01
N ALA A 90 11.38 8.67 -5.87
CA ALA A 90 10.40 9.41 -6.65
C ALA A 90 10.50 10.93 -6.42
N MET A 91 10.78 11.38 -5.19
CA MET A 91 10.98 12.81 -4.90
C MET A 91 12.18 13.37 -5.68
N ILE A 92 13.32 12.66 -5.69
CA ILE A 92 14.49 13.06 -6.49
C ILE A 92 14.11 13.19 -7.98
N ARG A 93 13.32 12.23 -8.52
CA ARG A 93 12.88 12.27 -9.92
C ARG A 93 11.94 13.44 -10.20
N LEU A 94 11.00 13.71 -9.31
CA LEU A 94 10.05 14.83 -9.43
C LEU A 94 10.75 16.19 -9.38
N GLU A 95 11.88 16.30 -8.69
CA GLU A 95 12.74 17.48 -8.68
C GLU A 95 13.63 17.60 -9.94
N GLY A 96 13.68 16.55 -10.76
CA GLY A 96 14.40 16.50 -12.03
C GLY A 96 15.77 15.83 -11.96
N GLY A 97 16.09 15.18 -10.85
CA GLY A 97 17.26 14.34 -10.70
C GLY A 97 17.10 12.96 -11.36
N ASP A 98 18.13 12.13 -11.25
CA ASP A 98 18.20 10.76 -11.76
C ASP A 98 18.51 9.81 -10.59
N PRO A 99 17.47 9.33 -9.84
CA PRO A 99 17.65 8.54 -8.65
C PRO A 99 18.05 7.10 -9.00
N THR A 100 18.93 6.53 -8.17
CA THR A 100 19.25 5.11 -8.19
C THR A 100 18.49 4.36 -7.10
N VAL A 101 18.40 3.02 -7.22
CA VAL A 101 17.88 2.16 -6.13
C VAL A 101 18.65 2.39 -4.82
N SER A 102 19.97 2.59 -4.91
CA SER A 102 20.81 2.88 -3.76
C SER A 102 20.41 4.18 -3.04
N ASP A 103 20.05 5.21 -3.79
CA ASP A 103 19.62 6.49 -3.22
C ASP A 103 18.32 6.32 -2.42
N GLY A 104 17.33 5.63 -2.98
CA GLY A 104 16.09 5.35 -2.28
C GLY A 104 16.31 4.53 -1.00
N LEU A 105 17.10 3.45 -1.08
CA LEU A 105 17.43 2.61 0.08
C LEU A 105 18.21 3.40 1.15
N ARG A 106 19.12 4.28 0.76
CA ARG A 106 19.87 5.15 1.66
C ARG A 106 18.92 6.11 2.40
N ILE A 107 17.98 6.74 1.69
CA ILE A 107 16.97 7.63 2.29
C ILE A 107 16.13 6.85 3.31
N ALA A 108 15.58 5.70 2.95
CA ALA A 108 14.82 4.88 3.89
C ALA A 108 15.67 4.41 5.08
N GLY A 109 16.93 4.02 4.83
CA GLY A 109 17.88 3.60 5.87
C GLY A 109 18.19 4.68 6.90
N GLN A 110 18.27 5.95 6.49
CA GLN A 110 18.46 7.08 7.41
C GLN A 110 17.28 7.31 8.35
N HIS A 111 16.08 6.85 7.98
CA HIS A 111 14.83 7.04 8.73
C HIS A 111 14.25 5.72 9.27
N VAL A 112 15.05 4.65 9.35
CA VAL A 112 14.61 3.30 9.74
C VAL A 112 13.86 3.29 11.07
N GLY A 113 14.31 4.06 12.07
CA GLY A 113 13.67 4.15 13.38
C GLY A 113 12.27 4.76 13.31
N SER A 114 12.09 5.85 12.56
CA SER A 114 10.78 6.50 12.36
C SER A 114 9.83 5.59 11.56
N ILE A 115 10.35 4.90 10.54
CA ILE A 115 9.58 3.95 9.73
C ILE A 115 9.13 2.76 10.58
N PHE A 116 10.03 2.21 11.40
CA PHE A 116 9.68 1.11 12.30
C PHE A 116 8.64 1.54 13.34
N GLY A 117 8.83 2.72 13.97
CA GLY A 117 7.85 3.27 14.91
C GLY A 117 6.47 3.46 14.26
N TYR A 118 6.43 3.91 13.01
CA TYR A 118 5.17 4.02 12.27
C TYR A 118 4.56 2.64 11.96
N ALA A 119 5.37 1.63 11.66
CA ALA A 119 4.90 0.26 11.47
C ALA A 119 4.23 -0.29 12.74
N VAL A 120 4.80 -0.02 13.92
CA VAL A 120 4.20 -0.38 15.21
C VAL A 120 2.86 0.32 15.43
N ILE A 121 2.77 1.62 15.16
CA ILE A 121 1.52 2.38 15.26
C ILE A 121 0.46 1.79 14.32
N ALA A 122 0.80 1.58 13.05
CA ALA A 122 -0.12 1.06 12.04
C ALA A 122 -0.60 -0.36 12.36
N ALA A 123 0.30 -1.24 12.81
CA ALA A 123 -0.05 -2.59 13.25
C ALA A 123 -0.99 -2.55 14.47
N THR A 124 -0.70 -1.70 15.44
CA THR A 124 -1.54 -1.54 16.64
C THR A 124 -2.94 -1.06 16.28
N VAL A 125 -3.05 0.02 15.50
CA VAL A 125 -4.34 0.55 15.04
C VAL A 125 -5.11 -0.49 14.23
N GLY A 126 -4.44 -1.16 13.29
CA GLY A 126 -5.05 -2.20 12.47
C GLY A 126 -5.60 -3.36 13.30
N MET A 127 -4.84 -3.85 14.28
CA MET A 127 -5.29 -4.93 15.18
C MET A 127 -6.45 -4.49 16.08
N ILE A 128 -6.43 -3.28 16.61
CA ILE A 128 -7.53 -2.74 17.43
C ILE A 128 -8.81 -2.65 16.60
N LEU A 129 -8.74 -2.06 15.40
CA LEU A 129 -9.90 -1.94 14.51
C LEU A 129 -10.45 -3.31 14.13
N ARG A 130 -9.59 -4.28 13.85
CA ARG A 130 -9.97 -5.66 13.55
C ARG A 130 -10.64 -6.32 14.74
N ALA A 131 -10.04 -6.26 15.93
CA ALA A 131 -10.59 -6.89 17.14
C ALA A 131 -11.98 -6.35 17.52
N ILE A 132 -12.21 -5.05 17.30
CA ILE A 132 -13.52 -4.43 17.50
C ILE A 132 -14.49 -4.89 16.39
N SER A 133 -14.04 -4.95 15.13
CA SER A 133 -14.85 -5.37 13.98
C SER A 133 -15.36 -6.81 14.11
N GLU A 134 -14.51 -7.72 14.59
CA GLU A 134 -14.88 -9.13 14.78
C GLU A 134 -15.97 -9.35 15.84
N ARG A 135 -16.13 -8.39 16.78
CA ARG A 135 -17.16 -8.43 17.84
C ARG A 135 -18.38 -7.55 17.55
N ALA A 136 -18.30 -6.72 16.52
CA ALA A 136 -19.36 -5.79 16.18
C ALA A 136 -20.37 -6.43 15.22
N GLY A 137 -21.66 -6.16 15.41
CA GLY A 137 -22.68 -6.49 14.41
C GLY A 137 -22.51 -5.66 13.13
N ILE A 138 -23.34 -5.91 12.12
CA ILE A 138 -23.23 -5.30 10.78
C ILE A 138 -23.10 -3.76 10.84
N LEU A 139 -23.89 -3.09 11.67
CA LEU A 139 -23.80 -1.63 11.83
C LEU A 139 -22.46 -1.19 12.43
N GLY A 140 -21.96 -1.94 13.42
CA GLY A 140 -20.65 -1.66 14.02
C GLY A 140 -19.48 -1.86 13.01
N GLN A 141 -19.55 -2.87 12.16
CA GLN A 141 -18.56 -3.08 11.10
C GLN A 141 -18.51 -1.93 10.10
N ILE A 142 -19.67 -1.34 9.76
CA ILE A 142 -19.75 -0.14 8.91
C ILE A 142 -19.03 1.04 9.58
N VAL A 143 -19.32 1.29 10.86
CA VAL A 143 -18.70 2.40 11.63
C VAL A 143 -17.18 2.21 11.70
N ILE A 144 -16.71 0.98 11.97
CA ILE A 144 -15.27 0.66 12.02
C ILE A 144 -14.63 0.82 10.64
N GLY A 145 -15.33 0.44 9.57
CA GLY A 145 -14.90 0.68 8.19
C GLY A 145 -14.69 2.18 7.90
N ILE A 146 -15.59 3.05 8.37
CA ILE A 146 -15.46 4.51 8.25
C ILE A 146 -14.25 5.01 9.04
N ILE A 147 -14.05 4.52 10.27
CA ILE A 147 -12.87 4.90 11.09
C ILE A 147 -11.57 4.44 10.40
N GLY A 148 -11.53 3.22 9.88
CA GLY A 148 -10.38 2.72 9.12
C GLY A 148 -10.10 3.53 7.86
N PHE A 149 -11.15 3.95 7.16
CA PHE A 149 -11.02 4.84 6.00
C PHE A 149 -10.47 6.23 6.40
N ALA A 150 -10.98 6.82 7.49
CA ALA A 150 -10.46 8.08 8.02
C ALA A 150 -8.99 7.97 8.45
N TRP A 151 -8.60 6.84 9.06
CA TRP A 151 -7.21 6.53 9.38
C TRP A 151 -6.33 6.48 8.13
N ASN A 152 -6.75 5.77 7.08
CA ASN A 152 -6.01 5.68 5.82
C ASN A 152 -5.82 7.06 5.16
N ILE A 153 -6.84 7.91 5.22
CA ILE A 153 -6.71 9.31 4.76
C ILE A 153 -5.68 10.04 5.63
N ALA A 154 -5.87 10.06 6.95
CA ALA A 154 -5.00 10.81 7.86
C ALA A 154 -3.51 10.41 7.74
N THR A 155 -3.24 9.17 7.38
CA THR A 155 -1.88 8.61 7.25
C THR A 155 -1.33 8.58 5.82
N PHE A 156 -2.06 9.09 4.85
CA PHE A 156 -1.70 9.00 3.44
C PHE A 156 -0.33 9.61 3.09
N LEU A 157 0.03 10.73 3.73
CA LEU A 157 1.31 11.43 3.51
C LEU A 157 2.37 11.09 4.56
N VAL A 158 2.15 10.15 5.47
CA VAL A 158 3.11 9.84 6.54
C VAL A 158 4.45 9.41 5.95
N VAL A 159 4.45 8.52 4.96
CA VAL A 159 5.69 8.02 4.36
C VAL A 159 6.58 9.14 3.81
N PRO A 160 6.13 10.03 2.90
CA PRO A 160 6.96 11.13 2.44
C PRO A 160 7.38 12.08 3.57
N ILE A 161 6.52 12.35 4.55
CA ILE A 161 6.84 13.21 5.71
C ILE A 161 7.97 12.61 6.53
N LEU A 162 7.96 11.30 6.81
CA LEU A 162 9.02 10.65 7.56
C LEU A 162 10.38 10.76 6.87
N VAL A 163 10.43 10.62 5.54
CA VAL A 163 11.70 10.58 4.79
C VAL A 163 12.17 11.95 4.31
N VAL A 164 11.29 12.94 4.17
CA VAL A 164 11.64 14.30 3.72
C VAL A 164 11.79 15.26 4.89
N GLU A 165 10.85 15.26 5.84
CA GLU A 165 10.89 16.14 7.01
C GLU A 165 11.71 15.53 8.17
N GLY A 166 12.00 14.21 8.16
CA GLY A 166 12.83 13.53 9.16
C GLY A 166 12.22 13.48 10.56
N VAL A 167 10.90 13.63 10.68
CA VAL A 167 10.17 13.69 11.96
C VAL A 167 9.91 12.32 12.56
N GLY A 168 9.52 12.29 13.83
CA GLY A 168 9.12 11.06 14.51
C GLY A 168 7.77 10.51 13.98
N PRO A 169 7.46 9.22 14.25
CA PRO A 169 6.29 8.57 13.65
C PRO A 169 4.95 9.19 14.07
N VAL A 170 4.81 9.63 15.33
CA VAL A 170 3.59 10.29 15.84
C VAL A 170 3.41 11.66 15.21
N ASP A 171 4.49 12.44 15.11
CA ASP A 171 4.45 13.76 14.50
C ASP A 171 4.23 13.66 13.00
N GLY A 172 4.76 12.62 12.34
CA GLY A 172 4.47 12.29 10.95
C GLY A 172 2.97 12.07 10.69
N VAL A 173 2.27 11.34 11.56
CA VAL A 173 0.81 11.14 11.47
C VAL A 173 0.06 12.47 11.65
N LYS A 174 0.41 13.26 12.67
CA LYS A 174 -0.20 14.58 12.89
C LYS A 174 0.01 15.50 11.69
N ARG A 175 1.26 15.58 11.22
CA ARG A 175 1.66 16.42 10.10
C ARG A 175 0.95 16.02 8.81
N SER A 176 0.78 14.72 8.56
CA SER A 176 0.02 14.21 7.41
C SER A 176 -1.44 14.69 7.45
N ALA A 177 -2.11 14.53 8.60
CA ALA A 177 -3.49 14.98 8.77
C ALA A 177 -3.62 16.51 8.61
N GLU A 178 -2.68 17.29 9.16
CA GLU A 178 -2.65 18.76 9.02
C GLU A 178 -2.45 19.21 7.57
N LEU A 179 -1.48 18.64 6.87
CA LEU A 179 -1.22 18.97 5.45
C LEU A 179 -2.44 18.66 4.59
N LEU A 180 -3.04 17.49 4.78
CA LEU A 180 -4.23 17.10 4.03
C LEU A 180 -5.40 18.04 4.33
N LYS A 181 -5.65 18.36 5.59
CA LYS A 181 -6.71 19.29 6.00
C LYS A 181 -6.46 20.71 5.45
N LYS A 182 -5.21 21.20 5.49
CA LYS A 182 -4.85 22.55 4.99
C LYS A 182 -5.01 22.63 3.47
N THR A 183 -4.61 21.59 2.73
CA THR A 183 -4.56 21.64 1.27
C THR A 183 -5.93 21.35 0.65
N TRP A 184 -6.69 20.42 1.20
CA TRP A 184 -7.95 19.94 0.63
C TRP A 184 -9.19 20.13 1.54
N GLY A 185 -9.00 20.42 2.84
CA GLY A 185 -10.09 20.69 3.80
C GLY A 185 -11.08 19.53 3.91
N GLU A 186 -12.37 19.87 3.93
CA GLU A 186 -13.46 18.89 4.00
C GLU A 186 -13.66 18.08 2.70
N GLN A 187 -12.94 18.40 1.65
CA GLN A 187 -13.07 17.78 0.33
C GLN A 187 -12.33 16.42 0.21
N LEU A 188 -11.65 15.98 1.27
CA LEU A 188 -10.87 14.74 1.32
C LEU A 188 -11.67 13.44 1.14
N ALA A 189 -12.98 13.48 1.26
CA ALA A 189 -13.84 12.29 1.28
C ALA A 189 -14.02 11.59 -0.10
N GLY A 190 -13.36 12.05 -1.16
CA GLY A 190 -13.89 11.79 -2.48
C GLY A 190 -13.12 10.92 -3.46
N ASN A 191 -11.79 10.78 -3.47
CA ASN A 191 -11.18 10.09 -4.62
C ASN A 191 -9.78 9.53 -4.36
N PHE A 192 -9.69 8.28 -3.97
CA PHE A 192 -8.49 7.45 -4.16
C PHE A 192 -8.55 6.79 -5.55
N SER A 193 -8.10 7.51 -6.57
CA SER A 193 -8.38 7.17 -7.97
C SER A 193 -7.53 6.04 -8.53
N ILE A 194 -6.24 5.94 -8.16
CA ILE A 194 -5.34 4.90 -8.68
C ILE A 194 -5.77 3.54 -8.15
N GLY A 195 -6.01 3.45 -6.83
CA GLY A 195 -6.46 2.20 -6.21
C GLY A 195 -7.79 1.68 -6.76
N LEU A 196 -8.71 2.55 -7.15
CA LEU A 196 -9.99 2.14 -7.75
C LEU A 196 -9.78 1.51 -9.13
N ILE A 197 -8.95 2.13 -9.99
CA ILE A 197 -8.70 1.61 -11.35
C ILE A 197 -8.02 0.25 -11.29
N PHE A 198 -6.94 0.14 -10.50
CA PHE A 198 -6.24 -1.13 -10.34
C PHE A 198 -7.08 -2.17 -9.59
N GLY A 199 -7.89 -1.75 -8.61
CA GLY A 199 -8.85 -2.62 -7.93
C GLY A 199 -9.86 -3.24 -8.90
N LEU A 200 -10.42 -2.45 -9.82
CA LEU A 200 -11.34 -2.94 -10.86
C LEU A 200 -10.64 -3.86 -11.87
N LEU A 201 -9.40 -3.54 -12.27
CA LEU A 201 -8.61 -4.41 -13.14
C LEU A 201 -8.31 -5.76 -12.48
N ILE A 202 -7.82 -5.74 -11.24
CA ILE A 202 -7.54 -6.95 -10.45
C ILE A 202 -8.82 -7.78 -10.28
N PHE A 203 -9.93 -7.14 -9.93
CA PHE A 203 -11.23 -7.81 -9.79
C PHE A 203 -11.67 -8.45 -11.11
N GLY A 204 -11.52 -7.75 -12.24
CA GLY A 204 -11.81 -8.31 -13.57
C GLY A 204 -10.94 -9.53 -13.92
N VAL A 205 -9.64 -9.48 -13.60
CA VAL A 205 -8.71 -10.61 -13.80
C VAL A 205 -9.10 -11.80 -12.93
N ILE A 206 -9.48 -11.57 -11.65
CA ILE A 206 -9.93 -12.63 -10.74
C ILE A 206 -11.22 -13.27 -11.27
N LEU A 207 -12.20 -12.47 -11.65
CA LEU A 207 -13.47 -13.00 -12.16
C LEU A 207 -13.31 -13.76 -13.48
N ALA A 208 -12.73 -13.12 -14.48
CA ALA A 208 -12.62 -13.72 -15.82
C ALA A 208 -11.61 -14.88 -15.82
N GLY A 209 -10.41 -14.67 -15.26
CA GLY A 209 -9.37 -15.68 -15.20
C GLY A 209 -9.73 -16.82 -14.27
N GLY A 210 -10.30 -16.53 -13.09
CA GLY A 210 -10.79 -17.54 -12.15
C GLY A 210 -11.93 -18.38 -12.73
N ALA A 211 -12.93 -17.74 -13.36
CA ALA A 211 -14.03 -18.45 -14.01
C ALA A 211 -13.52 -19.40 -15.13
N LEU A 212 -12.60 -18.89 -15.98
CA LEU A 212 -12.02 -19.70 -17.05
C LEU A 212 -11.21 -20.89 -16.49
N THR A 213 -10.45 -20.67 -15.42
CA THR A 213 -9.70 -21.72 -14.73
C THR A 213 -10.64 -22.80 -14.17
N VAL A 214 -11.74 -22.40 -13.52
CA VAL A 214 -12.74 -23.35 -12.98
C VAL A 214 -13.43 -24.13 -14.10
N VAL A 215 -13.86 -23.46 -15.16
CA VAL A 215 -14.53 -24.11 -16.32
C VAL A 215 -13.61 -25.15 -16.97
N THR A 216 -12.33 -24.82 -17.19
CA THR A 216 -11.38 -25.76 -17.79
C THR A 216 -11.07 -26.95 -16.86
N ALA A 217 -11.00 -26.72 -15.54
CA ALA A 217 -10.80 -27.78 -14.56
C ALA A 217 -11.98 -28.75 -14.53
N VAL A 218 -13.23 -28.23 -14.50
CA VAL A 218 -14.47 -29.04 -14.51
C VAL A 218 -14.63 -29.80 -15.83
N ALA A 219 -14.19 -29.21 -16.95
CA ALA A 219 -14.19 -29.86 -18.27
C ALA A 219 -13.13 -30.97 -18.41
N GLY A 220 -12.32 -31.24 -17.38
CA GLY A 220 -11.28 -32.28 -17.38
C GLY A 220 -9.95 -31.85 -18.00
N PHE A 221 -9.78 -30.60 -18.41
CA PHE A 221 -8.54 -30.06 -18.97
C PHE A 221 -7.58 -29.60 -17.87
N THR A 222 -7.12 -30.51 -16.98
CA THR A 222 -6.36 -30.19 -15.76
C THR A 222 -5.08 -29.38 -16.04
N TRP A 223 -4.30 -29.77 -17.06
CA TRP A 223 -3.09 -29.01 -17.41
C TRP A 223 -3.36 -27.60 -17.87
N LEU A 224 -4.43 -27.40 -18.65
CA LEU A 224 -4.85 -26.06 -19.09
C LEU A 224 -5.32 -25.24 -17.89
N ALA A 225 -6.07 -25.82 -16.97
CA ALA A 225 -6.51 -25.14 -15.74
C ALA A 225 -5.33 -24.70 -14.87
N ILE A 226 -4.30 -25.55 -14.70
CA ILE A 226 -3.07 -25.20 -13.96
C ILE A 226 -2.33 -24.06 -14.65
N THR A 227 -2.18 -24.12 -15.97
CA THR A 227 -1.51 -23.06 -16.74
C THR A 227 -2.25 -21.73 -16.63
N LEU A 228 -3.58 -21.74 -16.72
CA LEU A 228 -4.41 -20.55 -16.55
C LEU A 228 -4.32 -20.00 -15.14
N ALA A 229 -4.34 -20.85 -14.11
CA ALA A 229 -4.17 -20.42 -12.71
C ALA A 229 -2.83 -19.72 -12.50
N LEU A 230 -1.74 -20.27 -13.04
CA LEU A 230 -0.42 -19.66 -12.97
C LEU A 230 -0.36 -18.32 -13.72
N LEU A 231 -0.97 -18.25 -14.90
CA LEU A 231 -1.05 -17.01 -15.68
C LEU A 231 -1.83 -15.93 -14.92
N VAL A 232 -2.96 -16.27 -14.32
CA VAL A 232 -3.74 -15.37 -13.47
C VAL A 232 -2.90 -14.88 -12.30
N LEU A 233 -2.22 -15.79 -11.59
CA LEU A 233 -1.36 -15.44 -10.46
C LEU A 233 -0.26 -14.46 -10.87
N VAL A 234 0.47 -14.74 -11.95
CA VAL A 234 1.54 -13.87 -12.46
C VAL A 234 0.96 -12.51 -12.86
N THR A 235 -0.18 -12.48 -13.53
CA THR A 235 -0.86 -11.21 -13.91
C THR A 235 -1.23 -10.39 -12.68
N LEU A 236 -1.77 -11.01 -11.62
CA LEU A 236 -2.11 -10.33 -10.38
C LEU A 236 -0.87 -9.76 -9.68
N ILE A 237 0.23 -10.51 -9.64
CA ILE A 237 1.51 -10.02 -9.09
C ILE A 237 1.99 -8.81 -9.87
N VAL A 238 2.05 -8.88 -11.20
CA VAL A 238 2.51 -7.77 -12.05
C VAL A 238 1.62 -6.53 -11.87
N LEU A 239 0.31 -6.68 -11.89
CA LEU A 239 -0.63 -5.57 -11.65
C LEU A 239 -0.44 -4.97 -10.25
N GLY A 240 -0.21 -5.79 -9.23
CA GLY A 240 0.08 -5.34 -7.86
C GLY A 240 1.36 -4.53 -7.77
N LEU A 241 2.45 -4.99 -8.39
CA LEU A 241 3.75 -4.30 -8.42
C LEU A 241 3.65 -2.94 -9.12
N ILE A 242 2.99 -2.89 -10.29
CA ILE A 242 2.76 -1.65 -11.03
C ILE A 242 1.90 -0.70 -10.21
N SER A 243 0.78 -1.18 -9.65
CA SER A 243 -0.10 -0.38 -8.79
C SER A 243 0.66 0.22 -7.61
N SER A 244 1.50 -0.58 -6.94
CA SER A 244 2.32 -0.13 -5.82
C SER A 244 3.30 0.98 -6.23
N SER A 245 4.00 0.80 -7.36
CA SER A 245 4.91 1.82 -7.90
C SER A 245 4.19 3.13 -8.20
N LEU A 246 3.05 3.06 -8.89
CA LEU A 246 2.28 4.25 -9.26
C LEU A 246 1.69 4.96 -8.04
N ASN A 247 1.25 4.22 -7.03
CA ASN A 247 0.77 4.79 -5.77
C ASN A 247 1.89 5.52 -5.01
N GLY A 248 3.10 4.95 -4.94
CA GLY A 248 4.25 5.60 -4.30
C GLY A 248 4.64 6.90 -5.00
N ILE A 249 4.74 6.88 -6.34
CA ILE A 249 5.01 8.07 -7.17
C ILE A 249 3.91 9.13 -6.96
N PHE A 250 2.66 8.71 -6.97
CA PHE A 250 1.53 9.61 -6.74
C PHE A 250 1.56 10.23 -5.35
N THR A 251 1.86 9.44 -4.31
CA THR A 251 1.97 9.94 -2.93
C THR A 251 3.09 10.97 -2.82
N ALA A 252 4.24 10.75 -3.46
CA ALA A 252 5.34 11.71 -3.53
C ALA A 252 4.90 13.02 -4.22
N ALA A 253 4.20 12.92 -5.36
CA ALA A 253 3.71 14.08 -6.09
C ALA A 253 2.66 14.89 -5.31
N VAL A 254 1.75 14.20 -4.61
CA VAL A 254 0.75 14.83 -3.74
C VAL A 254 1.41 15.56 -2.56
N TYR A 255 2.44 14.95 -1.96
CA TYR A 255 3.21 15.59 -0.90
C TYR A 255 3.94 16.84 -1.43
N GLN A 256 4.63 16.73 -2.59
CA GLN A 256 5.30 17.87 -3.21
C GLN A 256 4.32 19.01 -3.46
N PHE A 257 3.14 18.73 -4.04
CA PHE A 257 2.11 19.73 -4.26
C PHE A 257 1.59 20.35 -2.95
N ALA A 258 1.38 19.53 -1.90
CA ALA A 258 0.88 20.01 -0.61
C ALA A 258 1.86 20.97 0.09
N THR A 259 3.16 20.81 -0.15
CA THR A 259 4.23 21.62 0.48
C THR A 259 4.65 22.81 -0.35
N THR A 260 4.73 22.69 -1.68
CA THR A 260 5.24 23.71 -2.58
C THR A 260 4.16 24.44 -3.40
N GLY A 261 2.98 23.83 -3.53
CA GLY A 261 1.91 24.29 -4.44
C GLY A 261 2.16 23.96 -5.91
N GLU A 262 3.29 23.35 -6.26
CA GLU A 262 3.70 23.05 -7.63
C GLU A 262 4.02 21.56 -7.81
N SER A 263 3.90 21.07 -9.04
CA SER A 263 4.36 19.73 -9.42
C SER A 263 4.77 19.71 -10.89
N LYS A 264 5.99 19.30 -11.19
CA LYS A 264 6.57 19.33 -12.54
C LYS A 264 5.90 18.38 -13.52
N TYR A 265 5.46 17.21 -13.04
CA TYR A 265 4.89 16.14 -13.87
C TYR A 265 3.37 16.04 -13.78
N PHE A 266 2.78 16.75 -12.82
CA PHE A 266 1.33 16.71 -12.56
C PHE A 266 0.78 18.12 -12.72
N ASP A 267 -0.30 18.26 -13.46
CA ASP A 267 -1.02 19.52 -13.56
C ASP A 267 -1.56 19.90 -12.15
N PRO A 268 -1.22 21.09 -11.61
CA PRO A 268 -1.68 21.54 -10.30
C PRO A 268 -3.21 21.48 -10.14
N GLU A 269 -3.96 21.85 -11.18
CA GLU A 269 -5.42 21.76 -11.15
C GLU A 269 -5.91 20.30 -11.09
N MET A 270 -5.19 19.37 -11.70
CA MET A 270 -5.49 17.94 -11.64
C MET A 270 -5.27 17.40 -10.22
N VAL A 271 -4.14 17.70 -9.59
CA VAL A 271 -3.85 17.27 -8.21
C VAL A 271 -4.86 17.89 -7.24
N LYS A 272 -5.16 19.18 -7.39
CA LYS A 272 -6.16 19.89 -6.60
C LYS A 272 -7.56 19.31 -6.77
N SER A 273 -7.93 18.89 -7.98
CA SER A 273 -9.24 18.29 -8.27
C SER A 273 -9.36 16.83 -7.81
N THR A 274 -8.26 16.14 -7.51
CA THR A 274 -8.26 14.75 -7.05
C THR A 274 -9.11 14.55 -5.81
N PHE A 275 -9.17 15.55 -4.95
CA PHE A 275 -9.90 15.51 -3.68
C PHE A 275 -11.15 16.41 -3.67
N LYS A 276 -11.49 17.13 -4.77
CA LYS A 276 -12.70 17.95 -4.86
C LYS A 276 -13.94 17.08 -5.10
N GLN A 277 -14.92 17.17 -4.21
CA GLN A 277 -16.32 16.85 -4.52
C GLN A 277 -16.92 17.98 -5.39
N LYS A 278 -17.62 17.61 -6.45
CA LYS A 278 -18.60 18.49 -7.08
C LYS A 278 -19.94 18.25 -6.43
#